data_e466d331c07efcba3cc1a5618b7f8f3d
#
_entry.id   e466d331c07efcba3cc1a5618b7f8f3d
#
_cell.length_a   1.000
_cell.length_b   1.000
_cell.length_c   1.000
_cell.angle_alpha   90.00
_cell.angle_beta   90.00
_cell.angle_gamma   90.00
#
_symmetry.space_group_name_H-M   'P 1'
#
loop_
_entity.id
_entity.type
_entity.pdbx_description
1 polymer ?
#
loop_
_entity_poly.entity_id
_entity_poly.type
_entity_poly.pdbx_seq_one_letter_code
_entity_poly.pdbx_strand_id
1 'polypeptide(L)'
;MIKFPIPLLGFAASSGTGKTTLLTKLIPLLANKGIRIAIIKHSHHNIELDNPKKDSYKLRKAGAQQTIIASPKRTSMITEHPNQEDSTLEHALSYLKTD
;
A
#
# COMPACT_ATOMS: atom_id res chain seq x y z
N MET A 1 -11.59 1.22 -17.96
CA MET A 1 -10.30 0.51 -18.02
C MET A 1 -9.20 1.37 -17.45
N ILE A 2 -8.41 0.81 -16.54
CA ILE A 2 -7.29 1.51 -15.93
C ILE A 2 -6.10 1.50 -16.90
N LYS A 3 -5.58 2.68 -17.24
CA LYS A 3 -4.36 2.80 -18.03
C LYS A 3 -3.21 3.16 -17.11
N PHE A 4 -2.16 2.34 -17.15
CA PHE A 4 -1.01 2.53 -16.30
C PHE A 4 0.28 2.21 -17.08
N PRO A 5 1.37 2.98 -16.89
CA PRO A 5 2.57 2.85 -17.76
C PRO A 5 3.38 1.58 -17.55
N ILE A 6 3.12 0.82 -16.48
CA ILE A 6 3.82 -0.44 -16.23
C ILE A 6 2.80 -1.56 -16.11
N PRO A 7 3.24 -2.83 -16.29
CA PRO A 7 2.31 -3.96 -16.16
C PRO A 7 1.65 -4.01 -14.79
N LEU A 8 0.37 -4.29 -14.77
CA LEU A 8 -0.45 -4.37 -13.57
C LEU A 8 -1.13 -5.72 -13.53
N LEU A 9 -0.91 -6.46 -12.45
CA LEU A 9 -1.50 -7.77 -12.25
C LEU A 9 -2.32 -7.78 -10.97
N GLY A 10 -3.58 -8.17 -11.07
CA GLY A 10 -4.48 -8.23 -9.94
C GLY A 10 -4.65 -9.65 -9.40
N PHE A 11 -4.74 -9.75 -8.09
CA PHE A 11 -5.07 -10.99 -7.41
C PHE A 11 -6.28 -10.75 -6.52
N ALA A 12 -7.35 -11.49 -6.78
CA ALA A 12 -8.60 -11.38 -6.03
C ALA A 12 -8.95 -12.74 -5.46
N ALA A 13 -9.07 -12.79 -4.14
CA ALA A 13 -9.43 -14.02 -3.44
C ALA A 13 -9.95 -13.69 -2.05
N SER A 14 -10.76 -14.57 -1.52
CA SER A 14 -11.21 -14.44 -0.14
C SER A 14 -10.05 -14.63 0.82
N SER A 15 -10.17 -14.04 1.99
CA SER A 15 -9.21 -14.19 3.06
C SER A 15 -9.02 -15.69 3.38
N GLY A 16 -7.77 -16.11 3.59
CA GLY A 16 -7.47 -17.50 3.96
C GLY A 16 -7.37 -18.47 2.80
N THR A 17 -7.37 -18.00 1.54
CA THR A 17 -7.30 -18.88 0.36
C THR A 17 -5.87 -19.13 -0.15
N GLY A 18 -4.83 -18.69 0.60
CA GLY A 18 -3.45 -18.92 0.22
C GLY A 18 -2.83 -17.86 -0.68
N LYS A 19 -3.52 -16.74 -0.85
CA LYS A 19 -3.04 -15.63 -1.71
C LYS A 19 -1.66 -15.12 -1.24
N THR A 20 -1.49 -14.89 0.05
CA THR A 20 -0.23 -14.43 0.62
C THR A 20 0.87 -15.48 0.45
N THR A 21 0.52 -16.75 0.65
CA THR A 21 1.48 -17.85 0.47
C THR A 21 1.99 -17.90 -0.97
N LEU A 22 1.08 -17.75 -1.94
CA LEU A 22 1.48 -17.70 -3.35
C LEU A 22 2.41 -16.53 -3.64
N LEU A 23 2.05 -15.33 -3.18
CA LEU A 23 2.82 -14.12 -3.46
C LEU A 23 4.19 -14.14 -2.79
N THR A 24 4.31 -14.68 -1.57
CA THR A 24 5.60 -14.76 -0.89
C THR A 24 6.57 -15.72 -1.58
N LYS A 25 6.05 -16.63 -2.40
CA LYS A 25 6.89 -17.50 -3.24
C LYS A 25 7.18 -16.88 -4.59
N LEU A 26 6.22 -16.19 -5.18
CA LEU A 26 6.35 -15.61 -6.51
C LEU A 26 7.28 -14.38 -6.53
N ILE A 27 7.17 -13.52 -5.54
CA ILE A 27 7.92 -12.26 -5.50
C ILE A 27 9.45 -12.47 -5.54
N PRO A 28 10.04 -13.38 -4.73
CA PRO A 28 11.46 -13.62 -4.82
C PRO A 28 11.91 -14.13 -6.19
N LEU A 29 11.09 -14.95 -6.84
CA LEU A 29 11.41 -15.47 -8.17
C LEU A 29 11.48 -14.35 -9.20
N LEU A 30 10.55 -13.41 -9.14
CA LEU A 30 10.54 -12.27 -10.04
C LEU A 30 11.68 -11.29 -9.73
N ALA A 31 11.96 -11.06 -8.46
CA ALA A 31 13.05 -10.19 -8.04
C ALA A 31 14.40 -10.73 -8.49
N ASN A 32 14.59 -12.05 -8.45
CA ASN A 32 15.81 -12.69 -8.92
C ASN A 32 16.02 -12.52 -10.43
N LYS A 33 14.98 -12.24 -11.17
CA LYS A 33 15.06 -11.95 -12.61
C LYS A 33 15.28 -10.45 -12.90
N GLY A 34 15.53 -9.66 -11.87
CA GLY A 34 15.74 -8.23 -12.03
C GLY A 34 14.47 -7.39 -12.14
N ILE A 35 13.32 -7.98 -11.84
CA ILE A 35 12.04 -7.26 -11.89
C ILE A 35 11.83 -6.53 -10.58
N ARG A 36 11.56 -5.22 -10.65
CA ARG A 36 11.19 -4.42 -9.49
C ARG A 36 9.69 -4.53 -9.28
N ILE A 37 9.30 -4.82 -8.03
CA ILE A 37 7.91 -5.13 -7.72
C ILE A 37 7.38 -4.12 -6.71
N ALA A 38 6.20 -3.58 -6.99
CA ALA A 38 5.44 -2.76 -6.06
C ALA A 38 4.13 -3.46 -5.76
N ILE A 39 3.63 -3.28 -4.55
CA ILE A 39 2.41 -3.93 -4.09
C ILE A 39 1.43 -2.89 -3.62
N ILE A 40 0.18 -3.04 -4.04
CA ILE A 40 -0.95 -2.29 -3.51
C ILE A 40 -1.90 -3.30 -2.88
N LYS A 41 -2.20 -3.07 -1.60
CA LYS A 41 -3.27 -3.79 -0.93
C LYS A 41 -4.47 -2.87 -0.81
N HIS A 42 -5.54 -3.20 -1.51
CA HIS A 42 -6.78 -2.42 -1.47
C HIS A 42 -7.70 -3.00 -0.41
N SER A 43 -8.18 -2.16 0.50
CA SER A 43 -9.08 -2.58 1.57
C SER A 43 -10.23 -1.61 1.67
N HIS A 44 -11.44 -2.14 1.89
CA HIS A 44 -12.63 -1.34 2.18
C HIS A 44 -12.75 -1.03 3.68
N HIS A 45 -11.86 -1.58 4.49
CA HIS A 45 -11.84 -1.34 5.93
C HIS A 45 -10.74 -0.36 6.27
N ASN A 46 -10.98 0.43 7.31
CA ASN A 46 -9.94 1.32 7.83
C ASN A 46 -8.84 0.49 8.46
N ILE A 47 -7.59 0.80 8.13
CA ILE A 47 -6.43 0.06 8.61
C ILE A 47 -5.57 1.00 9.45
N GLU A 48 -5.28 0.60 10.68
CA GLU A 48 -4.30 1.29 11.51
C GLU A 48 -2.93 0.67 11.26
N LEU A 49 -1.98 1.49 10.81
CA LEU A 49 -0.66 1.03 10.40
C LEU A 49 0.42 1.27 11.45
N ASP A 50 0.12 2.03 12.49
CA ASP A 50 1.08 2.30 13.54
C ASP A 50 0.45 2.09 14.93
N ASN A 51 1.33 1.95 15.91
CA ASN A 51 0.95 1.71 17.29
C ASN A 51 0.32 2.98 17.89
N PRO A 52 -0.82 2.87 18.62
CA PRO A 52 -1.42 4.04 19.28
C PRO A 52 -0.50 4.81 20.21
N LYS A 53 0.59 4.21 20.69
CA LYS A 53 1.57 4.88 21.55
C LYS A 53 2.58 5.70 20.78
N LYS A 54 2.67 5.57 19.45
CA LYS A 54 3.61 6.31 18.63
C LYS A 54 3.13 7.75 18.41
N ASP A 55 4.09 8.67 18.30
CA ASP A 55 3.79 10.08 18.02
C ASP A 55 3.05 10.25 16.69
N SER A 56 3.44 9.49 15.67
CA SER A 56 2.78 9.55 14.36
C SER A 56 1.30 9.23 14.46
N TYR A 57 0.93 8.23 15.25
CA TYR A 57 -0.48 7.90 15.49
C TYR A 57 -1.20 9.07 16.15
N LYS A 58 -0.61 9.62 17.22
CA LYS A 58 -1.22 10.71 17.98
C LYS A 58 -1.43 11.96 17.14
N LEU A 59 -0.44 12.28 16.28
CA LEU A 59 -0.52 13.45 15.42
C LEU A 59 -1.59 13.28 14.33
N ARG A 60 -1.72 12.08 13.78
CA ARG A 60 -2.80 11.80 12.81
C ARG A 60 -4.17 11.94 13.48
N LYS A 61 -4.34 11.40 14.66
CA LYS A 61 -5.62 11.51 15.39
C LYS A 61 -5.92 12.95 15.78
N ALA A 62 -4.90 13.78 15.95
CA ALA A 62 -5.07 15.21 16.22
C ALA A 62 -5.44 16.02 14.98
N GLY A 63 -5.36 15.43 13.78
CA GLY A 63 -5.82 16.09 12.56
C GLY A 63 -4.80 16.22 11.45
N ALA A 64 -3.61 15.64 11.59
CA ALA A 64 -2.62 15.68 10.50
C ALA A 64 -3.16 14.89 9.31
N GLN A 65 -3.22 15.54 8.14
CA GLN A 65 -3.77 14.92 6.93
C GLN A 65 -2.76 14.03 6.22
N GLN A 66 -1.49 14.31 6.36
CA GLN A 66 -0.44 13.51 5.76
C GLN A 66 0.71 13.36 6.74
N THR A 67 1.22 12.15 6.84
CA THR A 67 2.34 11.84 7.73
C THR A 67 3.39 11.06 6.94
N ILE A 68 4.64 11.53 6.98
CA ILE A 68 5.75 10.84 6.36
C ILE A 68 6.72 10.43 7.46
N ILE A 69 7.04 9.14 7.50
CA ILE A 69 8.02 8.60 8.43
C ILE A 69 9.23 8.20 7.60
N ALA A 70 10.33 8.92 7.80
CA ALA A 70 11.55 8.70 7.03
C ALA A 70 12.61 8.06 7.92
N SER A 71 13.22 6.99 7.40
CA SER A 71 14.33 6.31 8.06
C SER A 71 15.36 5.91 7.01
N PRO A 72 16.59 5.49 7.43
CA PRO A 72 17.62 5.19 6.44
C PRO A 72 17.25 4.14 5.40
N LYS A 73 16.48 3.14 5.76
CA LYS A 73 16.16 2.02 4.87
C LYS A 73 14.76 2.06 4.29
N ARG A 74 13.90 2.96 4.77
CA ARG A 74 12.53 3.03 4.25
C ARG A 74 11.87 4.35 4.57
N THR A 75 10.91 4.68 3.74
CA THR A 75 10.02 5.82 3.95
C THR A 75 8.59 5.32 3.89
N SER A 76 7.79 5.70 4.87
CA SER A 76 6.35 5.38 4.89
C SER A 76 5.56 6.66 4.79
N MET A 77 4.49 6.63 4.02
CA MET A 77 3.60 7.79 3.85
C MET A 77 2.17 7.36 4.14
N ILE A 78 1.51 8.12 5.01
CA ILE A 78 0.11 7.90 5.35
C ILE A 78 -0.65 9.17 4.98
N THR A 79 -1.69 9.01 4.16
CA THR A 79 -2.57 10.11 3.79
C THR A 79 -3.97 9.79 4.29
N GLU A 80 -4.55 10.71 5.07
CA GLU A 80 -5.91 10.56 5.58
C GLU A 80 -6.92 11.11 4.56
N HIS A 81 -8.07 10.45 4.46
CA HIS A 81 -9.16 10.87 3.58
C HIS A 81 -10.43 11.00 4.40
N PRO A 82 -10.56 12.05 5.23
CA PRO A 82 -11.65 12.13 6.20
C PRO A 82 -13.05 12.19 5.58
N ASN A 83 -13.16 12.68 4.35
CA ASN A 83 -14.45 12.82 3.67
C ASN A 83 -14.70 11.77 2.60
N GLN A 84 -13.85 10.76 2.53
CA GLN A 84 -13.96 9.71 1.51
C GLN A 84 -14.40 8.40 2.16
N GLU A 85 -15.48 7.81 1.64
CA GLU A 85 -16.02 6.57 2.17
C GLU A 85 -15.24 5.34 1.72
N ASP A 86 -14.61 5.42 0.55
CA ASP A 86 -13.84 4.30 0.00
C ASP A 86 -12.71 4.85 -0.86
N SER A 87 -11.68 4.05 -1.07
CA SER A 87 -10.55 4.41 -1.93
C SER A 87 -10.72 3.80 -3.31
N THR A 88 -10.19 4.49 -4.33
CA THR A 88 -10.16 3.94 -5.69
C THR A 88 -8.77 3.39 -6.01
N LEU A 89 -8.74 2.38 -6.87
CA LEU A 89 -7.49 1.80 -7.30
C LEU A 89 -6.65 2.81 -8.10
N GLU A 90 -7.29 3.62 -8.94
CA GLU A 90 -6.61 4.65 -9.71
C GLU A 90 -5.88 5.64 -8.79
N HIS A 91 -6.53 6.05 -7.71
CA HIS A 91 -5.93 6.97 -6.75
C HIS A 91 -4.72 6.33 -6.07
N ALA A 92 -4.84 5.07 -5.65
CA ALA A 92 -3.74 4.35 -5.04
C ALA A 92 -2.56 4.19 -6.00
N LEU A 93 -2.84 3.90 -7.27
CA LEU A 93 -1.81 3.76 -8.30
C LEU A 93 -1.03 5.07 -8.52
N SER A 94 -1.65 6.21 -8.26
CA SER A 94 -0.99 7.51 -8.45
C SER A 94 0.21 7.71 -7.52
N TYR A 95 0.32 6.94 -6.44
CA TYR A 95 1.43 7.03 -5.51
C TYR A 95 2.62 6.16 -5.89
N LEU A 96 2.48 5.27 -6.86
CA LEU A 96 3.56 4.37 -7.26
C LEU A 96 4.58 5.08 -8.13
N LYS A 97 5.86 4.74 -7.90
CA LYS A 97 6.93 5.12 -8.82
C LYS A 97 6.92 4.16 -10.00
N THR A 98 6.98 4.72 -11.20
CA THR A 98 6.91 3.95 -12.44
C THR A 98 8.21 3.98 -13.24
N ASP A 99 9.22 4.63 -12.71
CA ASP A 99 10.54 4.76 -13.36
C ASP A 99 11.54 3.68 -12.90
#